data_e74133943d03549f2b316ee2e65be262
#
_entry.id   e74133943d03549f2b316ee2e65be262
#
_cell.length_a   1.000
_cell.length_b   1.000
_cell.length_c   1.000
_cell.angle_alpha   90.00
_cell.angle_beta   90.00
_cell.angle_gamma   90.00
#
_symmetry.space_group_name_H-M   'P 1'
#
loop_
_entity.id
_entity.type
_entity.pdbx_description
1 polymer ?
#
loop_
_entity_poly.entity_id
_entity_poly.type
_entity_poly.pdbx_seq_one_letter_code
_entity_poly.pdbx_strand_id
1 'polypeptide(L)'
;MXXXXXXXXXXXIGITCEEMKDEKTRKLIFTNEELKLRFFLAKPSDVPTYVEYGAADIGIVGKDTILEEGRRLYEVYDLKIGNCKMCVCGPKEAKEKLKHHELIRVASKYPNIAKDYFYNKKHQTVEIIKLNGSVELAPIVGLSEVIVDIVETGATLKENGLEVLEEVCPLSARVVVNEVSMKMENERITKLITDLRNYLENKEK
;
A
#
# COMPACT_ATOMS: atom_id res chain seq x y z
N MET A 1 11.66 -1.37 0.69
CA MET A 1 11.56 -0.29 1.67
C MET A 1 10.55 -0.54 2.80
N UNK A 2 9.58 -1.08 2.68
CA UNK A 2 8.55 -1.37 3.65
C UNK A 2 8.98 -2.27 4.78
N UNK A 3 9.79 -3.04 4.51
CA UNK A 3 10.24 -3.89 5.51
C UNK A 3 11.25 -3.23 6.43
N UNK A 4 11.86 -2.47 5.96
CA UNK A 4 12.81 -1.71 6.68
C UNK A 4 12.16 -0.67 7.53
N UNK A 5 11.28 -0.25 7.09
CA UNK A 5 10.52 0.67 7.85
C UNK A 5 9.73 0.05 8.98
N UNK A 6 9.37 -1.01 8.73
CA UNK A 6 8.66 -1.73 9.72
C UNK A 6 9.59 -2.23 10.80
N UNK A 7 10.60 -2.49 10.44
CA UNK A 7 11.59 -2.88 11.37
C UNK A 7 12.11 -1.76 12.18
N UNK A 8 12.10 -0.79 11.67
CA UNK A 8 12.50 0.40 12.36
C UNK A 8 11.44 0.88 13.33
N UNK A 9 10.44 0.68 12.99
CA UNK A 9 9.37 1.00 13.86
C UNK A 9 9.20 0.02 15.01
N UNK A 10 9.41 -1.04 14.74
CA UNK A 10 9.37 -2.00 15.72
C UNK A 10 10.54 -1.95 16.66
N UNK A 11 11.39 -1.53 16.32
CA UNK A 11 12.52 -1.35 17.14
C UNK A 11 12.45 -0.21 18.06
N UNK A 12 11.84 0.45 17.71
CA UNK A 12 11.66 1.63 18.49
C UNK A 12 10.67 1.50 19.60
N ILE A 13 9.90 0.63 19.62
CA ILE A 13 9.01 0.33 20.77
C ILE A 13 9.50 -0.85 21.61
N GLY A 14 10.73 -1.19 21.45
CA GLY A 14 11.35 -2.28 22.21
C GLY A 14 11.10 -3.67 21.62
N ILE A 15 10.49 -3.74 20.46
CA ILE A 15 10.29 -5.02 19.75
C ILE A 15 11.45 -5.23 18.79
N THR A 16 12.44 -6.01 19.23
CA THR A 16 13.64 -6.26 18.42
C THR A 16 13.81 -7.74 18.13
N CYS A 17 14.40 -8.02 17.02
CA CYS A 17 14.87 -9.36 16.67
C CYS A 17 16.23 -9.20 16.01
N GLU A 18 17.28 -9.59 16.72
CA GLU A 18 18.67 -9.38 16.26
C GLU A 18 18.94 -10.06 14.91
N GLU A 19 18.32 -11.20 14.66
CA GLU A 19 18.48 -11.92 13.41
C GLU A 19 17.96 -11.15 12.19
N MET A 20 17.01 -10.25 12.38
CA MET A 20 16.45 -9.42 11.30
C MET A 20 17.41 -8.31 10.85
N LYS A 21 18.44 -8.04 11.63
CA LYS A 21 19.43 -7.00 11.32
C LYS A 21 20.48 -7.48 10.30
N ASP A 22 20.58 -8.81 10.10
CA ASP A 22 21.51 -9.38 9.13
C ASP A 22 20.91 -9.30 7.72
N GLU A 23 21.38 -8.37 6.92
CA GLU A 23 20.93 -8.15 5.55
C GLU A 23 21.22 -9.31 4.60
N LYS A 24 22.11 -10.23 5.00
CA LYS A 24 22.50 -11.37 4.17
C LYS A 24 21.66 -12.62 4.45
N THR A 25 20.83 -12.60 5.49
CA THR A 25 20.04 -13.75 5.85
C THR A 25 18.98 -14.07 4.79
N ARG A 26 18.78 -15.35 4.51
CA ARG A 26 17.69 -15.85 3.66
C ARG A 26 16.55 -16.42 4.52
N LYS A 27 16.67 -16.25 5.83
CA LYS A 27 15.66 -16.71 6.78
C LYS A 27 14.36 -15.92 6.57
N LEU A 28 13.24 -16.61 6.59
CA LEU A 28 11.93 -15.98 6.36
C LEU A 28 11.15 -15.77 7.66
N ILE A 29 11.51 -16.50 8.71
CA ILE A 29 10.82 -16.44 10.01
C ILE A 29 11.82 -16.09 11.10
N PHE A 30 11.47 -15.12 11.93
CA PHE A 30 12.28 -14.60 13.03
C PHE A 30 11.46 -14.62 14.29
N THR A 31 12.05 -15.05 15.41
CA THR A 31 11.32 -15.18 16.67
C THR A 31 11.97 -14.35 17.77
N ASN A 32 11.13 -13.65 18.52
CA ASN A 32 11.49 -13.02 19.80
C ASN A 32 10.78 -13.80 20.89
N GLU A 33 11.52 -14.67 21.57
CA GLU A 33 10.97 -15.59 22.60
C GLU A 33 10.48 -14.84 23.83
N GLU A 34 11.17 -13.76 24.22
CA GLU A 34 10.84 -12.97 25.39
C GLU A 34 9.45 -12.32 25.25
N LEU A 35 9.18 -11.75 24.06
CA LEU A 35 7.91 -11.10 23.78
C LEU A 35 6.87 -12.05 23.17
N LYS A 36 7.26 -13.30 22.94
CA LYS A 36 6.40 -14.32 22.31
C LYS A 36 5.87 -13.82 20.97
N LEU A 37 6.77 -13.22 20.17
CA LEU A 37 6.45 -12.68 18.86
C LEU A 37 7.23 -13.43 17.79
N ARG A 38 6.54 -13.71 16.69
CA ARG A 38 7.15 -14.33 15.53
C ARG A 38 6.90 -13.41 14.33
N PHE A 39 7.96 -13.11 13.61
CA PHE A 39 7.92 -12.23 12.43
C PHE A 39 8.22 -13.04 11.20
N PHE A 40 7.55 -12.69 10.11
CA PHE A 40 7.94 -13.20 8.81
C PHE A 40 7.76 -12.09 7.75
N LEU A 41 8.54 -12.23 6.68
CA LEU A 41 8.54 -11.26 5.59
C LEU A 41 7.82 -11.88 4.40
N ALA A 42 6.84 -11.17 3.88
CA ALA A 42 6.07 -11.60 2.71
C ALA A 42 6.06 -10.47 1.67
N LYS A 43 5.74 -10.81 0.45
CA LYS A 43 5.51 -9.78 -0.58
C LYS A 43 4.31 -8.92 -0.14
N PRO A 44 4.37 -7.58 -0.33
CA PRO A 44 3.27 -6.71 0.09
C PRO A 44 1.90 -7.18 -0.39
N SER A 45 1.78 -7.62 -1.64
CA SER A 45 0.50 -8.11 -2.20
C SER A 45 -0.05 -9.33 -1.48
N ASP A 46 0.80 -10.11 -0.80
CA ASP A 46 0.39 -11.32 -0.10
C ASP A 46 0.04 -11.08 1.37
N VAL A 47 0.50 -9.97 1.96
CA VAL A 47 0.27 -9.67 3.39
C VAL A 47 -1.23 -9.71 3.75
N PRO A 48 -2.14 -9.08 2.99
CA PRO A 48 -3.56 -9.17 3.33
C PRO A 48 -4.09 -10.60 3.36
N THR A 49 -3.60 -11.47 2.49
CA THR A 49 -4.01 -12.89 2.46
C THR A 49 -3.58 -13.60 3.75
N TYR A 50 -2.32 -13.42 4.17
CA TYR A 50 -1.83 -14.03 5.41
C TYR A 50 -2.64 -13.56 6.62
N VAL A 51 -3.01 -12.29 6.66
CA VAL A 51 -3.80 -11.73 7.76
C VAL A 51 -5.25 -12.24 7.70
N GLU A 52 -5.89 -12.23 6.54
CA GLU A 52 -7.26 -12.72 6.39
C GLU A 52 -7.42 -14.17 6.84
N TYR A 53 -6.48 -15.02 6.46
CA TYR A 53 -6.52 -16.46 6.80
C TYR A 53 -6.01 -16.76 8.21
N GLY A 54 -5.54 -15.76 8.96
CA GLY A 54 -5.07 -15.93 10.33
C GLY A 54 -3.68 -16.56 10.45
N ALA A 55 -2.96 -16.71 9.33
CA ALA A 55 -1.56 -17.15 9.35
C ALA A 55 -0.67 -16.07 9.99
N ALA A 56 -1.10 -14.81 9.89
CA ALA A 56 -0.56 -13.69 10.65
C ALA A 56 -1.70 -13.04 11.43
N ASP A 57 -1.45 -12.70 12.68
CA ASP A 57 -2.43 -11.96 13.50
C ASP A 57 -2.47 -10.49 13.09
N ILE A 58 -1.31 -9.93 12.76
CA ILE A 58 -1.12 -8.51 12.44
C ILE A 58 -0.24 -8.42 11.19
N GLY A 59 -0.57 -7.46 10.31
CA GLY A 59 0.25 -7.15 9.16
C GLY A 59 0.52 -5.65 9.06
N ILE A 60 1.61 -5.30 8.41
CA ILE A 60 1.92 -3.91 8.04
C ILE A 60 2.01 -3.88 6.53
N VAL A 61 1.19 -3.04 5.89
CA VAL A 61 1.06 -3.03 4.43
C VAL A 61 0.57 -1.67 3.96
N GLY A 62 0.88 -1.31 2.73
CA GLY A 62 0.41 -0.06 2.13
C GLY A 62 -1.10 -0.03 1.91
N LYS A 63 -1.69 1.16 2.05
CA LYS A 63 -3.12 1.38 1.77
C LYS A 63 -3.48 0.97 0.34
N ASP A 64 -2.56 1.14 -0.61
CA ASP A 64 -2.74 0.70 -2.00
C ASP A 64 -3.04 -0.80 -2.08
N THR A 65 -2.29 -1.60 -1.34
CA THR A 65 -2.47 -3.05 -1.32
C THR A 65 -3.80 -3.43 -0.65
N ILE A 66 -4.15 -2.76 0.45
CA ILE A 66 -5.43 -3.00 1.14
C ILE A 66 -6.59 -2.75 0.17
N LEU A 67 -6.56 -1.62 -0.53
CA LEU A 67 -7.62 -1.24 -1.47
C LEU A 67 -7.68 -2.19 -2.68
N GLU A 68 -6.52 -2.55 -3.23
CA GLU A 68 -6.46 -3.40 -4.41
C GLU A 68 -6.89 -4.84 -4.14
N GLU A 69 -6.42 -5.41 -3.02
CA GLU A 69 -6.72 -6.81 -2.69
C GLU A 69 -8.13 -7.02 -2.12
N GLY A 70 -8.68 -6.03 -1.41
CA GLY A 70 -10.06 -6.06 -0.92
C GLY A 70 -10.37 -7.20 0.03
N ARG A 71 -9.38 -7.66 0.83
CA ARG A 71 -9.53 -8.79 1.75
C ARG A 71 -10.23 -8.40 3.05
N ARG A 72 -10.85 -9.37 3.71
CA ARG A 72 -11.54 -9.17 4.99
C ARG A 72 -10.52 -9.11 6.13
N LEU A 73 -10.33 -7.93 6.67
CA LEU A 73 -9.41 -7.66 7.78
C LEU A 73 -9.79 -6.31 8.41
N TYR A 74 -9.28 -6.06 9.60
CA TYR A 74 -9.43 -4.74 10.24
C TYR A 74 -8.22 -3.89 9.96
N GLU A 75 -8.44 -2.71 9.43
CA GLU A 75 -7.42 -1.67 9.29
C GLU A 75 -7.52 -0.82 10.55
N VAL A 76 -6.54 -0.93 11.44
CA VAL A 76 -6.64 -0.39 12.79
C VAL A 76 -5.80 0.86 13.06
N TYR A 77 -4.77 1.12 12.24
CA TYR A 77 -3.93 2.29 12.47
C TYR A 77 -3.20 2.74 11.19
N ASP A 78 -3.14 4.06 11.00
CA ASP A 78 -2.37 4.71 9.94
C ASP A 78 -1.01 5.08 10.53
N LEU A 79 0.05 4.45 10.04
CA LEU A 79 1.41 4.69 10.54
C LEU A 79 1.99 6.05 10.09
N LYS A 80 1.34 6.70 9.12
CA LYS A 80 1.75 8.01 8.55
C LYS A 80 3.18 7.99 7.98
N ILE A 81 3.64 6.83 7.55
CA ILE A 81 4.95 6.67 6.89
C ILE A 81 4.75 6.14 5.47
N GLY A 82 5.74 6.39 4.61
CA GLY A 82 5.65 6.01 3.20
C GLY A 82 4.55 6.78 2.47
N ASN A 83 4.32 8.03 2.85
CA ASN A 83 3.25 8.86 2.30
C ASN A 83 3.46 9.08 0.80
N CYS A 84 2.41 8.80 0.03
CA CYS A 84 2.37 9.00 -1.41
C CYS A 84 0.90 9.12 -1.82
N LYS A 85 0.63 9.12 -3.11
CA LYS A 85 -0.74 9.27 -3.61
C LYS A 85 -0.99 8.31 -4.75
N MET A 86 -2.21 7.81 -4.86
CA MET A 86 -2.70 7.16 -6.07
C MET A 86 -3.23 8.26 -6.97
N CYS A 87 -2.81 8.27 -8.23
CA CYS A 87 -3.17 9.34 -9.17
C CYS A 87 -3.53 8.78 -10.54
N VAL A 88 -4.38 9.51 -11.25
CA VAL A 88 -4.55 9.33 -12.69
C VAL A 88 -3.49 10.21 -13.35
N CYS A 89 -2.66 9.61 -14.19
CA CYS A 89 -1.53 10.29 -14.83
C CYS A 89 -1.56 10.04 -16.33
N GLY A 90 -1.00 10.97 -17.09
CA GLY A 90 -0.94 10.82 -18.55
C GLY A 90 -0.35 12.05 -19.20
N PRO A 91 -0.32 12.07 -20.53
CA PRO A 91 0.07 13.28 -21.23
C PRO A 91 -0.97 14.39 -20.99
N LYS A 92 -0.51 15.63 -21.02
CA LYS A 92 -1.35 16.81 -20.75
C LYS A 92 -2.66 16.82 -21.55
N GLU A 93 -2.59 16.38 -22.79
CA GLU A 93 -3.71 16.35 -23.74
C GLU A 93 -4.85 15.42 -23.27
N ALA A 94 -4.53 14.39 -22.47
CA ALA A 94 -5.53 13.45 -21.97
C ALA A 94 -6.48 14.09 -20.93
N LYS A 95 -6.11 15.25 -20.38
CA LYS A 95 -6.92 15.97 -19.39
C LYS A 95 -8.31 16.31 -19.93
N GLU A 96 -8.39 16.73 -21.19
CA GLU A 96 -9.69 17.06 -21.82
C GLU A 96 -10.56 15.82 -21.98
N LYS A 97 -9.97 14.67 -22.33
CA LYS A 97 -10.71 13.42 -22.45
C LYS A 97 -11.31 12.98 -21.09
N LEU A 98 -10.56 13.18 -20.00
CA LEU A 98 -11.06 12.90 -18.64
C LEU A 98 -12.21 13.84 -18.27
N LYS A 99 -12.08 15.13 -18.59
CA LYS A 99 -13.09 16.16 -18.31
C LYS A 99 -14.40 15.88 -19.04
N HIS A 100 -14.33 15.40 -20.27
CA HIS A 100 -15.52 15.12 -21.08
C HIS A 100 -16.02 13.68 -20.93
N HIS A 101 -15.47 12.91 -20.01
CA HIS A 101 -15.84 11.50 -19.76
C HIS A 101 -15.81 10.63 -21.02
N GLU A 102 -14.84 10.87 -21.89
CA GLU A 102 -14.67 10.05 -23.10
C GLU A 102 -14.34 8.62 -22.73
N LEU A 103 -14.68 7.70 -23.62
CA LEU A 103 -14.27 6.31 -23.47
C LEU A 103 -12.76 6.22 -23.72
N ILE A 104 -12.01 5.91 -22.67
CA ILE A 104 -10.55 5.83 -22.70
C ILE A 104 -10.08 4.49 -22.13
N ARG A 105 -8.84 4.14 -22.46
CA ARG A 105 -8.15 2.99 -21.89
C ARG A 105 -7.27 3.48 -20.75
N VAL A 106 -7.33 2.75 -19.64
CA VAL A 106 -6.60 3.07 -18.40
C VAL A 106 -5.69 1.88 -18.07
N ALA A 107 -4.38 2.05 -18.14
CA ALA A 107 -3.44 1.00 -17.75
C ALA A 107 -3.05 1.16 -16.28
N SER A 108 -2.96 0.06 -15.56
CA SER A 108 -2.62 0.13 -14.14
C SER A 108 -2.12 -1.22 -13.60
N LYS A 109 -1.27 -1.16 -12.61
CA LYS A 109 -0.95 -2.31 -11.75
C LYS A 109 -2.09 -2.54 -10.73
N TYR A 110 -2.98 -1.57 -10.57
CA TYR A 110 -4.06 -1.52 -9.58
C TYR A 110 -5.44 -1.46 -10.26
N PRO A 111 -5.85 -2.52 -10.97
CA PRO A 111 -7.11 -2.49 -11.73
C PRO A 111 -8.36 -2.29 -10.86
N ASN A 112 -8.38 -2.83 -9.63
CA ASN A 112 -9.55 -2.68 -8.77
C ASN A 112 -9.68 -1.25 -8.25
N ILE A 113 -8.56 -0.60 -7.89
CA ILE A 113 -8.56 0.82 -7.49
C ILE A 113 -9.00 1.69 -8.67
N ALA A 114 -8.46 1.43 -9.87
CA ALA A 114 -8.81 2.17 -11.07
C ALA A 114 -10.30 2.02 -11.38
N LYS A 115 -10.81 0.80 -11.32
CA LYS A 115 -12.23 0.51 -11.57
C LYS A 115 -13.13 1.25 -10.58
N ASP A 116 -12.82 1.17 -9.29
CA ASP A 116 -13.60 1.87 -8.26
C ASP A 116 -13.63 3.38 -8.50
N TYR A 117 -12.46 3.96 -8.82
CA TYR A 117 -12.37 5.40 -9.09
C TYR A 117 -13.23 5.81 -10.28
N PHE A 118 -13.03 5.16 -11.44
CA PHE A 118 -13.73 5.57 -12.65
C PHE A 118 -15.22 5.23 -12.62
N TYR A 119 -15.59 4.00 -12.25
CA TYR A 119 -17.00 3.58 -12.30
C TYR A 119 -17.82 4.10 -11.13
N ASN A 120 -17.28 4.02 -9.91
CA ASN A 120 -18.08 4.35 -8.71
C ASN A 120 -17.97 5.81 -8.29
N LYS A 121 -16.81 6.44 -8.42
CA LYS A 121 -16.61 7.82 -7.97
C LYS A 121 -16.84 8.85 -9.08
N LYS A 122 -16.28 8.61 -10.26
CA LYS A 122 -16.43 9.53 -11.41
C LYS A 122 -17.65 9.25 -12.29
N HIS A 123 -18.20 8.04 -12.22
CA HIS A 123 -19.28 7.56 -13.09
C HIS A 123 -18.87 7.67 -14.56
N GLN A 124 -17.64 7.29 -14.87
CA GLN A 124 -17.07 7.28 -16.22
C GLN A 124 -16.75 5.85 -16.62
N THR A 125 -17.27 5.40 -17.77
CA THR A 125 -16.95 4.09 -18.33
C THR A 125 -15.57 4.15 -18.99
N VAL A 126 -14.67 3.23 -18.60
CA VAL A 126 -13.32 3.11 -19.16
C VAL A 126 -12.98 1.66 -19.40
N GLU A 127 -12.01 1.40 -20.29
CA GLU A 127 -11.44 0.07 -20.45
C GLU A 127 -10.17 0.00 -19.58
N ILE A 128 -10.14 -0.95 -18.65
CA ILE A 128 -9.00 -1.10 -17.74
C ILE A 128 -8.09 -2.22 -18.23
N ILE A 129 -6.82 -1.90 -18.40
CA ILE A 129 -5.77 -2.81 -18.86
C ILE A 129 -4.80 -3.05 -17.71
N LYS A 130 -4.74 -4.27 -17.20
CA LYS A 130 -3.82 -4.62 -16.13
C LYS A 130 -2.40 -4.80 -16.67
N LEU A 131 -1.44 -4.14 -16.04
CA LEU A 131 0.00 -4.34 -16.26
C LEU A 131 0.67 -4.73 -14.94
N ASN A 132 1.82 -5.36 -15.01
CA ASN A 132 2.54 -5.82 -13.81
C ASN A 132 3.60 -4.81 -13.32
N GLY A 133 3.94 -3.82 -14.15
CA GLY A 133 4.91 -2.77 -13.82
C GLY A 133 5.22 -1.91 -15.03
N SER A 134 6.05 -0.90 -14.83
CA SER A 134 6.47 0.05 -15.88
C SER A 134 5.27 0.62 -16.65
N VAL A 135 4.22 0.96 -15.91
CA VAL A 135 2.93 1.37 -16.51
C VAL A 135 3.06 2.68 -17.29
N GLU A 136 4.05 3.52 -16.98
CA GLU A 136 4.34 4.77 -17.69
C GLU A 136 4.57 4.55 -19.18
N LEU A 137 4.99 3.35 -19.57
CA LEU A 137 5.21 3.01 -20.98
C LEU A 137 3.88 3.00 -21.75
N ALA A 138 2.78 2.64 -21.11
CA ALA A 138 1.49 2.43 -21.80
C ALA A 138 1.00 3.64 -22.60
N PRO A 139 0.95 4.86 -22.05
CA PRO A 139 0.53 6.02 -22.86
C PRO A 139 1.59 6.41 -23.92
N ILE A 140 2.86 6.13 -23.68
CA ILE A 140 3.93 6.48 -24.62
C ILE A 140 3.80 5.66 -25.91
N VAL A 141 3.48 4.38 -25.79
CA VAL A 141 3.37 3.47 -26.96
C VAL A 141 1.94 3.34 -27.48
N GLY A 142 1.00 4.10 -26.92
CA GLY A 142 -0.38 4.11 -27.40
C GLY A 142 -1.25 2.95 -26.91
N LEU A 143 -0.84 2.24 -25.85
CA LEU A 143 -1.66 1.17 -25.27
C LEU A 143 -2.85 1.74 -24.49
N SER A 144 -2.67 2.87 -23.82
CA SER A 144 -3.72 3.53 -23.04
C SER A 144 -3.62 5.05 -23.16
N GLU A 145 -4.69 5.74 -22.85
CA GLU A 145 -4.70 7.21 -22.82
C GLU A 145 -4.11 7.72 -21.52
N VAL A 146 -4.41 7.03 -20.39
CA VAL A 146 -3.92 7.41 -19.06
C VAL A 146 -3.50 6.13 -18.29
N ILE A 147 -2.86 6.38 -17.14
CA ILE A 147 -2.53 5.32 -16.16
C ILE A 147 -3.09 5.70 -14.81
N VAL A 148 -3.27 4.68 -13.95
CA VAL A 148 -3.51 4.88 -12.51
C VAL A 148 -2.31 4.26 -11.80
N ASP A 149 -1.56 5.09 -11.08
CA ASP A 149 -0.33 4.63 -10.44
C ASP A 149 -0.01 5.46 -9.19
N ILE A 150 0.93 4.94 -8.41
CA ILE A 150 1.43 5.60 -7.20
C ILE A 150 2.40 6.70 -7.61
N VAL A 151 2.22 7.88 -7.03
CA VAL A 151 3.10 9.02 -7.25
C VAL A 151 3.63 9.48 -5.89
N GLU A 152 4.95 9.49 -5.77
CA GLU A 152 5.63 10.02 -4.58
C GLU A 152 6.12 11.45 -4.89
N THR A 153 7.04 11.61 -5.82
CA THR A 153 7.58 12.93 -6.22
C THR A 153 7.15 13.36 -7.62
N GLY A 154 6.73 12.42 -8.44
CA GLY A 154 6.38 12.68 -9.84
C GLY A 154 7.58 12.73 -10.80
N ALA A 155 8.79 12.45 -10.31
CA ALA A 155 10.00 12.52 -11.15
C ALA A 155 9.94 11.57 -12.35
N THR A 156 9.54 10.31 -12.11
CA THR A 156 9.43 9.30 -13.18
C THR A 156 8.42 9.73 -14.25
N LEU A 157 7.30 10.29 -13.84
CA LEU A 157 6.28 10.80 -14.77
C LEU A 157 6.87 11.87 -15.65
N LYS A 158 7.51 12.86 -15.05
CA LYS A 158 8.09 14.01 -15.74
C LYS A 158 9.16 13.57 -16.78
N GLU A 159 10.02 12.63 -16.38
CA GLU A 159 11.04 12.08 -17.27
C GLU A 159 10.43 11.42 -18.52
N ASN A 160 9.20 10.96 -18.43
CA ASN A 160 8.50 10.26 -19.51
C ASN A 160 7.42 11.13 -20.19
N GLY A 161 7.42 12.44 -19.93
CA GLY A 161 6.48 13.37 -20.57
C GLY A 161 5.06 13.25 -20.07
N LEU A 162 4.89 12.70 -18.86
CA LEU A 162 3.60 12.51 -18.23
C LEU A 162 3.46 13.44 -17.02
N GLU A 163 2.22 13.68 -16.60
CA GLU A 163 1.94 14.50 -15.43
C GLU A 163 0.74 13.92 -14.66
N VAL A 164 0.59 14.35 -13.42
CA VAL A 164 -0.59 14.02 -12.61
C VAL A 164 -1.77 14.82 -13.18
N LEU A 165 -2.83 14.12 -13.57
CA LEU A 165 -4.04 14.71 -14.11
C LEU A 165 -5.13 14.84 -13.04
N GLU A 166 -5.27 13.80 -12.20
CA GLU A 166 -6.25 13.78 -11.09
C GLU A 166 -5.65 12.99 -9.93
N GLU A 167 -6.01 13.37 -8.71
CA GLU A 167 -5.64 12.64 -7.50
C GLU A 167 -6.78 11.70 -7.12
N VAL A 168 -6.47 10.41 -6.91
CA VAL A 168 -7.45 9.38 -6.54
C VAL A 168 -7.60 9.31 -5.02
N CYS A 169 -6.49 9.10 -4.31
CA CYS A 169 -6.49 9.05 -2.84
C CYS A 169 -5.07 9.12 -2.28
N PRO A 170 -4.93 9.62 -1.04
CA PRO A 170 -3.66 9.54 -0.34
C PRO A 170 -3.39 8.10 0.11
N LEU A 171 -2.11 7.76 0.24
CA LEU A 171 -1.65 6.43 0.62
C LEU A 171 -0.57 6.54 1.70
N SER A 172 -0.56 5.55 2.61
CA SER A 172 0.46 5.41 3.64
C SER A 172 0.47 3.96 4.13
N ALA A 173 1.47 3.60 4.93
CA ALA A 173 1.53 2.28 5.55
C ALA A 173 0.48 2.16 6.66
N ARG A 174 -0.16 1.01 6.74
CA ARG A 174 -1.26 0.73 7.69
C ARG A 174 -0.97 -0.53 8.48
N VAL A 175 -1.48 -0.56 9.71
CA VAL A 175 -1.54 -1.79 10.52
C VAL A 175 -2.89 -2.44 10.27
N VAL A 176 -2.86 -3.71 9.89
CA VAL A 176 -4.07 -4.52 9.65
C VAL A 176 -4.06 -5.72 10.59
N VAL A 177 -5.24 -6.19 10.99
CA VAL A 177 -5.40 -7.24 12.00
C VAL A 177 -6.44 -8.26 11.50
N ASN A 178 -6.16 -9.53 11.74
CA ASN A 178 -7.11 -10.62 11.52
C ASN A 178 -8.33 -10.43 12.41
N GLU A 179 -9.53 -10.62 11.87
CA GLU A 179 -10.79 -10.40 12.60
C GLU A 179 -10.93 -11.28 13.86
N VAL A 180 -10.52 -12.55 13.76
CA VAL A 180 -10.58 -13.48 14.91
C VAL A 180 -9.51 -13.13 15.95
N SER A 181 -8.29 -12.86 15.49
CA SER A 181 -7.19 -12.46 16.38
C SER A 181 -7.54 -11.20 17.18
N MET A 182 -8.19 -10.24 16.54
CA MET A 182 -8.61 -9.00 17.23
C MET A 182 -9.57 -9.28 18.38
N LYS A 183 -10.41 -10.31 18.26
CA LYS A 183 -11.34 -10.71 19.31
C LYS A 183 -10.64 -11.53 20.41
N MET A 184 -9.77 -12.47 20.03
CA MET A 184 -9.13 -13.41 20.95
C MET A 184 -7.95 -12.79 21.71
N GLU A 185 -7.22 -11.89 21.10
CA GLU A 185 -6.00 -11.27 21.64
C GLU A 185 -6.14 -9.74 21.78
N ASN A 186 -7.36 -9.26 22.02
CA ASN A 186 -7.69 -7.83 22.01
C ASN A 186 -6.74 -6.97 22.86
N GLU A 187 -6.51 -7.36 24.11
CA GLU A 187 -5.67 -6.58 25.04
C GLU A 187 -4.23 -6.45 24.51
N ARG A 188 -3.68 -7.55 24.03
CA ARG A 188 -2.30 -7.61 23.55
C ARG A 188 -2.14 -6.81 22.26
N ILE A 189 -3.06 -6.94 21.33
CA ILE A 189 -3.07 -6.22 20.06
C ILE A 189 -3.29 -4.72 20.31
N THR A 190 -4.24 -4.37 21.17
CA THR A 190 -4.54 -2.97 21.51
C THR A 190 -3.32 -2.31 22.16
N LYS A 191 -2.64 -3.03 23.07
CA LYS A 191 -1.42 -2.53 23.70
C LYS A 191 -0.35 -2.24 22.65
N LEU A 192 -0.12 -3.17 21.73
CA LEU A 192 0.87 -2.99 20.66
C LEU A 192 0.55 -1.75 19.81
N ILE A 193 -0.71 -1.59 19.42
CA ILE A 193 -1.15 -0.44 18.61
C ILE A 193 -0.95 0.87 19.39
N THR A 194 -1.30 0.87 20.67
CA THR A 194 -1.12 2.05 21.54
C THR A 194 0.37 2.41 21.68
N ASP A 195 1.22 1.43 21.87
CA ASP A 195 2.67 1.63 22.00
C ASP A 195 3.25 2.22 20.68
N LEU A 196 2.81 1.70 19.52
CA LEU A 196 3.19 2.23 18.22
C LEU A 196 2.72 3.67 18.03
N ARG A 197 1.49 3.96 18.40
CA ARG A 197 0.91 5.31 18.31
C ARG A 197 1.74 6.29 19.15
N ASN A 198 1.95 5.95 20.42
CA ASN A 198 2.69 6.82 21.35
C ASN A 198 4.11 7.09 20.84
N TYR A 199 4.76 6.08 20.30
CA TYR A 199 6.10 6.23 19.74
C TYR A 199 6.11 7.21 18.56
N LEU A 200 5.19 7.02 17.62
CA LEU A 200 5.13 7.85 16.41
C LEU A 200 4.76 9.30 16.73
N GLU A 201 3.79 9.52 17.62
CA GLU A 201 3.37 10.87 18.03
C GLU A 201 4.45 11.62 18.79
N ASN A 202 5.28 10.91 19.56
CA ASN A 202 6.40 11.53 20.27
C ASN A 202 7.57 11.88 19.33
N LYS A 203 7.65 11.21 18.18
CA LYS A 203 8.69 11.47 17.18
C LYS A 203 8.38 12.70 16.31
N GLU A 204 7.11 13.10 16.26
CA GLU A 204 6.66 14.28 15.50
C GLU A 204 6.79 15.60 16.30
N LYS A 205 7.12 15.53 17.60
CA LYS A 205 7.41 16.67 18.45
C LYS A 205 8.92 16.97 18.50
#